data_0fd26733b94a6e8d50d232d591c2c128
#
_entry.id   0fd26733b94a6e8d50d232d591c2c128
#
_cell.length_a   1.000
_cell.length_b   1.000
_cell.length_c   1.000
_cell.angle_alpha   90.00
_cell.angle_beta   90.00
_cell.angle_gamma   90.00
#
_symmetry.space_group_name_H-M   'P 1'
#
loop_
_entity.id
_entity.type
_entity.pdbx_description
1 polymer ?
#
loop_
_entity_poly.entity_id
_entity_poly.type
_entity_poly.pdbx_seq_one_letter_code
_entity_poly.pdbx_strand_id
1 'polypeptide(L)'
;MNYLAHCFFAGDSAESLIGNLAPDFLRARGVDVKLERFEPEHPAILAGMERHRWIDIFTDEHPSMRRSCERLGGRFPHLSPIIVDVAYDHFLARSWNDFHAAPLGEFVRSVYARLSEKVSLCPTLLQMALPRMVEQNWLESYASPGGIELALTRLGRRIGRAGCFDGAVAAVIADAAGFDTDFRELFADMRAKLNAASA
;
A
#
# COMPACT_ATOMS: atom_id res chain seq x y z
N MET A 1 -4.91 -3.12 0.43
CA MET A 1 -3.67 -2.67 1.17
C MET A 1 -2.99 -1.54 0.42
N ASN A 2 -2.16 -0.70 1.07
CA ASN A 2 -1.53 0.44 0.39
C ASN A 2 0.00 0.21 0.25
N TYR A 3 0.77 1.24 -0.05
CA TYR A 3 2.18 1.17 -0.48
C TYR A 3 3.10 0.42 0.46
N LEU A 4 2.97 0.57 1.80
CA LEU A 4 3.88 -0.07 2.75
C LEU A 4 3.71 -1.59 2.74
N ALA A 5 2.46 -2.09 2.72
CA ALA A 5 2.19 -3.52 2.65
C ALA A 5 2.67 -4.13 1.32
N HIS A 6 2.45 -3.45 0.19
CA HIS A 6 2.98 -3.89 -1.10
C HIS A 6 4.51 -3.97 -1.11
N CYS A 7 5.20 -2.99 -0.48
CA CYS A 7 6.65 -3.05 -0.30
C CYS A 7 7.08 -4.22 0.61
N PHE A 8 6.34 -4.47 1.69
CA PHE A 8 6.62 -5.56 2.64
C PHE A 8 6.60 -6.93 1.93
N PHE A 9 5.63 -7.15 1.06
CA PHE A 9 5.48 -8.43 0.33
C PHE A 9 6.28 -8.51 -0.97
N ALA A 10 6.98 -7.46 -1.37
CA ALA A 10 7.73 -7.45 -2.64
C ALA A 10 9.00 -8.32 -2.64
N GLY A 11 9.51 -8.69 -1.45
CA GLY A 11 10.82 -9.35 -1.34
C GLY A 11 11.99 -8.40 -1.62
N ASP A 12 13.18 -8.97 -1.90
CA ASP A 12 14.43 -8.21 -1.93
C ASP A 12 14.82 -7.66 -3.32
N SER A 13 14.15 -8.08 -4.37
CA SER A 13 14.43 -7.62 -5.73
C SER A 13 13.87 -6.21 -5.99
N ALA A 14 14.68 -5.31 -6.54
CA ALA A 14 14.23 -3.99 -6.97
C ALA A 14 13.13 -4.09 -8.04
N GLU A 15 13.24 -5.04 -8.96
CA GLU A 15 12.26 -5.26 -10.02
C GLU A 15 10.93 -5.77 -9.48
N SER A 16 10.96 -6.73 -8.53
CA SER A 16 9.75 -7.18 -7.85
C SER A 16 9.08 -6.04 -7.07
N LEU A 17 9.87 -5.19 -6.41
CA LEU A 17 9.39 -4.01 -5.70
C LEU A 17 8.71 -3.02 -6.66
N ILE A 18 9.34 -2.72 -7.81
CA ILE A 18 8.75 -1.89 -8.85
C ILE A 18 7.42 -2.48 -9.31
N GLY A 19 7.37 -3.79 -9.58
CA GLY A 19 6.16 -4.49 -9.97
C GLY A 19 5.04 -4.39 -8.95
N ASN A 20 5.36 -4.53 -7.65
CA ASN A 20 4.36 -4.40 -6.58
C ASN A 20 3.83 -2.98 -6.39
N LEU A 21 4.54 -1.95 -6.83
CA LEU A 21 4.07 -0.55 -6.76
C LEU A 21 3.46 -0.06 -8.08
N ALA A 22 3.89 -0.63 -9.22
CA ALA A 22 3.53 -0.14 -10.55
C ALA A 22 2.02 0.03 -10.79
N PRO A 23 1.12 -0.91 -10.40
CA PRO A 23 -0.31 -0.78 -10.70
C PRO A 23 -0.94 0.50 -10.15
N ASP A 24 -0.52 0.96 -8.98
CA ASP A 24 -1.00 2.21 -8.38
C ASP A 24 -0.58 3.46 -9.14
N PHE A 25 0.53 3.38 -9.87
CA PHE A 25 1.08 4.49 -10.65
C PHE A 25 0.78 4.39 -12.14
N LEU A 26 0.20 3.27 -12.60
CA LEU A 26 -0.28 3.11 -13.97
C LEU A 26 -1.70 3.67 -14.17
N ARG A 27 -2.53 3.70 -13.12
CA ARG A 27 -3.92 4.15 -13.13
C ARG A 27 -4.06 5.63 -12.78
N ALA A 28 -3.51 6.53 -13.59
CA ALA A 28 -3.80 7.95 -13.43
C ALA A 28 -4.59 8.48 -14.61
N ARG A 29 -5.83 8.94 -14.36
CA ARG A 29 -6.67 9.74 -15.25
C ARG A 29 -6.80 9.20 -16.69
N GLY A 30 -7.25 7.92 -16.85
CA GLY A 30 -7.60 7.40 -18.17
C GLY A 30 -6.41 7.14 -19.09
N VAL A 31 -5.19 7.18 -18.58
CA VAL A 31 -4.02 6.65 -19.27
C VAL A 31 -3.98 5.15 -18.97
N ASP A 32 -4.58 4.39 -19.87
CA ASP A 32 -4.39 2.95 -19.94
C ASP A 32 -2.93 2.74 -20.38
N VAL A 33 -2.01 2.72 -19.41
CA VAL A 33 -0.62 2.40 -19.70
C VAL A 33 -0.59 0.90 -19.94
N LYS A 34 -0.57 0.54 -21.21
CA LYS A 34 -0.51 -0.83 -21.66
C LYS A 34 0.60 -1.57 -20.91
N LEU A 35 0.22 -2.65 -20.24
CA LEU A 35 1.11 -3.63 -19.60
C LEU A 35 2.23 -4.12 -20.54
N GLU A 36 2.01 -4.04 -21.84
CA GLU A 36 2.91 -4.42 -22.93
C GLU A 36 4.31 -3.77 -22.88
N ARG A 37 4.52 -2.72 -22.08
CA ARG A 37 5.84 -2.09 -21.94
C ARG A 37 6.82 -2.86 -21.07
N PHE A 38 6.35 -3.84 -20.28
CA PHE A 38 7.20 -4.60 -19.37
C PHE A 38 7.40 -6.06 -19.81
N GLU A 39 6.80 -6.46 -20.94
CA GLU A 39 7.02 -7.78 -21.56
C GLU A 39 8.33 -7.81 -22.35
N PRO A 40 8.89 -8.94 -22.55
CA PRO A 40 9.28 -10.08 -21.73
C PRO A 40 10.62 -9.85 -21.02
N GLU A 41 11.18 -8.63 -21.06
CA GLU A 41 12.54 -8.31 -20.61
C GLU A 41 12.67 -8.23 -19.08
N HIS A 42 11.54 -8.08 -18.36
CA HIS A 42 11.51 -7.90 -16.91
C HIS A 42 10.49 -8.83 -16.19
N PRO A 43 10.72 -10.16 -16.18
CA PRO A 43 9.76 -11.12 -15.59
C PRO A 43 9.51 -10.87 -14.10
N ALA A 44 10.50 -10.35 -13.36
CA ALA A 44 10.33 -10.03 -11.95
C ALA A 44 9.38 -8.85 -11.72
N ILE A 45 9.31 -7.87 -12.64
CA ILE A 45 8.32 -6.78 -12.60
C ILE A 45 6.92 -7.35 -12.81
N LEU A 46 6.74 -8.21 -13.82
CA LEU A 46 5.43 -8.84 -14.09
C LEU A 46 4.94 -9.67 -12.90
N ALA A 47 5.80 -10.51 -12.33
CA ALA A 47 5.48 -11.28 -11.14
C ALA A 47 5.13 -10.38 -9.94
N GLY A 48 5.81 -9.24 -9.79
CA GLY A 48 5.47 -8.22 -8.80
C GLY A 48 4.08 -7.61 -9.02
N MET A 49 3.71 -7.32 -10.28
CA MET A 49 2.38 -6.80 -10.62
C MET A 49 1.26 -7.82 -10.37
N GLU A 50 1.53 -9.09 -10.63
CA GLU A 50 0.60 -10.18 -10.31
C GLU A 50 0.43 -10.33 -8.80
N ARG A 51 1.51 -10.22 -8.04
CA ARG A 51 1.48 -10.24 -6.56
C ARG A 51 0.68 -9.06 -6.01
N HIS A 52 0.88 -7.85 -6.54
CA HIS A 52 0.06 -6.68 -6.18
C HIS A 52 -1.43 -6.97 -6.35
N ARG A 53 -1.85 -7.43 -7.53
CA ARG A 53 -3.26 -7.77 -7.80
C ARG A 53 -3.79 -8.83 -6.84
N TRP A 54 -2.97 -9.85 -6.56
CA TRP A 54 -3.36 -10.90 -5.63
C TRP A 54 -3.58 -10.33 -4.23
N ILE A 55 -2.69 -9.45 -3.75
CA ILE A 55 -2.81 -8.78 -2.45
C ILE A 55 -4.11 -7.97 -2.39
N ASP A 56 -4.41 -7.19 -3.43
CA ASP A 56 -5.62 -6.37 -3.47
C ASP A 56 -6.89 -7.24 -3.47
N ILE A 57 -6.97 -8.25 -4.33
CA ILE A 57 -8.12 -9.15 -4.38
C ILE A 57 -8.29 -9.86 -3.03
N PHE A 58 -7.21 -10.40 -2.47
CA PHE A 58 -7.26 -11.07 -1.17
C PHE A 58 -7.76 -10.13 -0.07
N THR A 59 -7.28 -8.88 -0.06
CA THR A 59 -7.71 -7.86 0.89
C THR A 59 -9.20 -7.55 0.73
N ASP A 60 -9.65 -7.26 -0.49
CA ASP A 60 -11.02 -6.85 -0.77
C ASP A 60 -12.06 -7.95 -0.45
N GLU A 61 -11.70 -9.22 -0.65
CA GLU A 61 -12.57 -10.36 -0.39
C GLU A 61 -12.54 -10.81 1.08
N HIS A 62 -11.57 -10.37 1.87
CA HIS A 62 -11.39 -10.84 3.23
C HIS A 62 -12.50 -10.36 4.19
N PRO A 63 -13.01 -11.23 5.10
CA PRO A 63 -14.04 -10.83 6.07
C PRO A 63 -13.64 -9.64 6.95
N SER A 64 -12.35 -9.55 7.33
CA SER A 64 -11.83 -8.43 8.13
C SER A 64 -11.95 -7.08 7.41
N MET A 65 -11.75 -7.05 6.07
CA MET A 65 -11.94 -5.85 5.27
C MET A 65 -13.38 -5.34 5.35
N ARG A 66 -14.35 -6.25 5.24
CA ARG A 66 -15.77 -5.93 5.38
C ARG A 66 -16.09 -5.36 6.76
N ARG A 67 -15.63 -6.02 7.84
CA ARG A 67 -15.85 -5.53 9.22
C ARG A 67 -15.25 -4.13 9.42
N SER A 68 -14.03 -3.91 8.92
CA SER A 68 -13.38 -2.59 9.00
C SER A 68 -14.14 -1.51 8.22
N CYS A 69 -14.71 -1.84 7.06
CA CYS A 69 -15.58 -0.92 6.33
C CYS A 69 -16.87 -0.60 7.12
N GLU A 70 -17.46 -1.60 7.77
CA GLU A 70 -18.67 -1.44 8.61
C GLU A 70 -18.40 -0.54 9.83
N ARG A 71 -17.20 -0.59 10.43
CA ARG A 71 -16.77 0.30 11.53
C ARG A 71 -16.83 1.78 11.17
N LEU A 72 -16.67 2.12 9.90
CA LEU A 72 -16.80 3.49 9.41
C LEU A 72 -18.26 3.99 9.33
N GLY A 73 -19.23 3.11 9.64
CA GLY A 73 -20.63 3.45 9.91
C GLY A 73 -21.35 4.18 8.75
N GLY A 74 -21.00 3.89 7.50
CA GLY A 74 -21.60 4.52 6.32
C GLY A 74 -21.24 6.01 6.12
N ARG A 75 -20.34 6.57 6.92
CA ARG A 75 -19.88 7.96 6.79
C ARG A 75 -19.13 8.23 5.48
N PHE A 76 -18.52 7.18 4.90
CA PHE A 76 -17.68 7.27 3.71
C PHE A 76 -18.16 6.27 2.63
N PRO A 77 -19.38 6.43 2.08
CA PRO A 77 -19.92 5.50 1.10
C PRO A 77 -18.99 5.44 -0.11
N HIS A 78 -18.67 4.21 -0.56
CA HIS A 78 -17.75 3.91 -1.66
C HIS A 78 -16.27 4.31 -1.43
N LEU A 79 -15.94 4.95 -0.31
CA LEU A 79 -14.58 5.36 0.04
C LEU A 79 -13.99 4.54 1.19
N SER A 80 -14.84 3.83 1.94
CA SER A 80 -14.41 3.02 3.09
C SER A 80 -13.27 2.04 2.73
N PRO A 81 -13.28 1.31 1.61
CA PRO A 81 -12.16 0.44 1.26
C PRO A 81 -10.82 1.17 1.17
N ILE A 82 -10.80 2.35 0.53
CA ILE A 82 -9.59 3.17 0.40
C ILE A 82 -9.07 3.64 1.78
N ILE A 83 -9.99 4.01 2.68
CA ILE A 83 -9.64 4.42 4.04
C ILE A 83 -9.05 3.24 4.81
N VAL A 84 -9.66 2.05 4.68
CA VAL A 84 -9.20 0.83 5.37
C VAL A 84 -7.82 0.40 4.85
N ASP A 85 -7.56 0.48 3.55
CA ASP A 85 -6.24 0.18 2.97
C ASP A 85 -5.13 1.04 3.58
N VAL A 86 -5.38 2.36 3.68
CA VAL A 86 -4.43 3.29 4.31
C VAL A 86 -4.32 3.04 5.81
N ALA A 87 -5.44 2.71 6.49
CA ALA A 87 -5.44 2.38 7.92
C ALA A 87 -4.65 1.09 8.19
N TYR A 88 -4.74 0.07 7.34
CA TYR A 88 -3.99 -1.17 7.50
C TYR A 88 -2.48 -0.95 7.35
N ASP A 89 -2.05 -0.08 6.45
CA ASP A 89 -0.64 0.34 6.39
C ASP A 89 -0.20 1.08 7.68
N HIS A 90 -1.10 1.83 8.31
CA HIS A 90 -0.83 2.45 9.61
C HIS A 90 -0.61 1.41 10.72
N PHE A 91 -1.49 0.41 10.82
CA PHE A 91 -1.33 -0.65 11.84
C PHE A 91 -0.09 -1.51 11.56
N LEU A 92 0.24 -1.78 10.29
CA LEU A 92 1.50 -2.42 9.91
C LEU A 92 2.69 -1.60 10.40
N ALA A 93 2.73 -0.30 10.11
CA ALA A 93 3.84 0.58 10.51
C ALA A 93 3.99 0.69 12.03
N ARG A 94 2.88 0.80 12.78
CA ARG A 94 2.88 0.88 14.25
C ARG A 94 3.35 -0.38 14.93
N SER A 95 2.97 -1.54 14.39
CA SER A 95 3.31 -2.85 14.94
C SER A 95 4.44 -3.52 14.15
N TRP A 96 5.24 -2.75 13.42
CA TRP A 96 6.24 -3.22 12.48
C TRP A 96 7.15 -4.33 13.02
N ASN A 97 7.63 -4.17 14.26
CA ASN A 97 8.54 -5.12 14.90
C ASN A 97 7.90 -6.49 15.18
N ASP A 98 6.56 -6.60 15.13
CA ASP A 98 5.85 -7.90 15.24
C ASP A 98 5.96 -8.70 13.93
N PHE A 99 6.27 -8.03 12.81
CA PHE A 99 6.20 -8.61 11.47
C PHE A 99 7.54 -8.68 10.74
N HIS A 100 8.51 -7.82 11.09
CA HIS A 100 9.78 -7.68 10.37
C HIS A 100 10.96 -7.54 11.33
N ALA A 101 12.09 -8.23 11.00
CA ALA A 101 13.27 -8.23 11.86
C ALA A 101 14.04 -6.90 11.87
N ALA A 102 14.15 -6.23 10.71
CA ALA A 102 14.81 -4.92 10.64
C ALA A 102 13.83 -3.80 11.05
N PRO A 103 14.30 -2.73 11.71
CA PRO A 103 13.47 -1.57 12.02
C PRO A 103 12.82 -0.95 10.78
N LEU A 104 11.61 -0.37 10.94
CA LEU A 104 10.86 0.25 9.84
C LEU A 104 11.70 1.24 9.03
N GLY A 105 12.42 2.13 9.71
CA GLY A 105 13.25 3.13 9.01
C GLY A 105 14.38 2.53 8.17
N GLU A 106 14.95 1.38 8.58
CA GLU A 106 15.96 0.67 7.77
C GLU A 106 15.31 0.03 6.54
N PHE A 107 14.19 -0.64 6.73
CA PHE A 107 13.43 -1.22 5.63
C PHE A 107 13.04 -0.14 4.61
N VAL A 108 12.48 0.98 5.06
CA VAL A 108 12.06 2.08 4.19
C VAL A 108 13.23 2.69 3.42
N ARG A 109 14.38 2.89 4.06
CA ARG A 109 15.60 3.35 3.37
C ARG A 109 16.04 2.38 2.29
N SER A 110 16.00 1.06 2.58
CA SER A 110 16.31 0.02 1.59
C SER A 110 15.33 0.04 0.40
N VAL A 111 14.04 0.20 0.66
CA VAL A 111 13.02 0.34 -0.39
C VAL A 111 13.33 1.53 -1.31
N TYR A 112 13.56 2.70 -0.74
CA TYR A 112 13.86 3.90 -1.54
C TYR A 112 15.17 3.80 -2.30
N ALA A 113 16.21 3.20 -1.72
CA ALA A 113 17.49 2.97 -2.39
C ALA A 113 17.31 2.06 -3.63
N ARG A 114 16.61 0.93 -3.48
CA ARG A 114 16.32 -0.01 -4.58
C ARG A 114 15.49 0.63 -5.70
N LEU A 115 14.47 1.41 -5.36
CA LEU A 115 13.66 2.13 -6.35
C LEU A 115 14.49 3.18 -7.09
N SER A 116 15.36 3.91 -6.38
CA SER A 116 16.21 4.94 -6.97
C SER A 116 17.27 4.34 -7.89
N GLU A 117 17.85 3.20 -7.55
CA GLU A 117 18.82 2.48 -8.38
C GLU A 117 18.23 2.06 -9.74
N LYS A 118 16.96 1.66 -9.76
CA LYS A 118 16.26 1.17 -10.95
C LYS A 118 15.15 2.13 -11.42
N VAL A 119 15.29 3.42 -11.14
CA VAL A 119 14.26 4.42 -11.42
C VAL A 119 13.81 4.45 -12.87
N SER A 120 14.71 4.17 -13.82
CA SER A 120 14.39 4.10 -15.26
C SER A 120 13.39 3.00 -15.63
N LEU A 121 13.27 1.96 -14.79
CA LEU A 121 12.28 0.87 -14.96
C LEU A 121 10.94 1.21 -14.32
N CYS A 122 10.86 2.23 -13.47
CA CYS A 122 9.62 2.64 -12.85
C CYS A 122 8.65 3.26 -13.87
N PRO A 123 7.31 3.10 -13.66
CA PRO A 123 6.33 3.88 -14.39
C PRO A 123 6.60 5.38 -14.25
N THR A 124 6.32 6.16 -15.29
CA THR A 124 6.61 7.62 -15.31
C THR A 124 6.06 8.34 -14.07
N LEU A 125 4.85 8.00 -13.64
CA LEU A 125 4.26 8.63 -12.46
C LEU A 125 4.99 8.26 -11.16
N LEU A 126 5.52 7.03 -11.04
CA LEU A 126 6.35 6.65 -9.90
C LEU A 126 7.70 7.38 -9.96
N GLN A 127 8.33 7.50 -11.14
CA GLN A 127 9.55 8.30 -11.31
C GLN A 127 9.35 9.74 -10.83
N MET A 128 8.22 10.35 -11.17
CA MET A 128 7.89 11.73 -10.76
C MET A 128 7.56 11.84 -9.27
N ALA A 129 6.97 10.80 -8.67
CA ALA A 129 6.58 10.81 -7.26
C ALA A 129 7.76 10.48 -6.32
N LEU A 130 8.69 9.61 -6.76
CA LEU A 130 9.76 9.05 -5.93
C LEU A 130 10.59 10.10 -5.17
N PRO A 131 11.04 11.22 -5.79
CA PRO A 131 11.77 12.26 -5.05
C PRO A 131 10.99 12.80 -3.84
N ARG A 132 9.68 13.02 -4.01
CA ARG A 132 8.81 13.49 -2.91
C ARG A 132 8.52 12.39 -1.89
N MET A 133 8.42 11.12 -2.35
CA MET A 133 8.25 9.98 -1.44
C MET A 133 9.45 9.85 -0.51
N VAL A 134 10.66 10.04 -1.03
CA VAL A 134 11.91 10.02 -0.26
C VAL A 134 12.00 11.23 0.67
N GLU A 135 11.86 12.45 0.13
CA GLU A 135 11.98 13.70 0.89
C GLU A 135 11.00 13.79 2.06
N GLN A 136 9.76 13.38 1.83
CA GLN A 136 8.67 13.44 2.82
C GLN A 136 8.47 12.13 3.57
N ASN A 137 9.33 11.15 3.31
CA ASN A 137 9.34 9.83 3.94
C ASN A 137 7.94 9.19 4.04
N TRP A 138 7.26 9.05 2.87
CA TRP A 138 5.85 8.63 2.83
C TRP A 138 5.61 7.29 3.53
N LEU A 139 6.49 6.30 3.31
CA LEU A 139 6.27 4.94 3.84
C LEU A 139 6.39 4.90 5.38
N GLU A 140 7.36 5.58 5.96
CA GLU A 140 7.52 5.63 7.43
C GLU A 140 6.45 6.51 8.08
N SER A 141 5.96 7.54 7.36
CA SER A 141 4.92 8.44 7.85
C SER A 141 3.61 7.73 8.22
N TYR A 142 3.33 6.56 7.63
CA TYR A 142 2.18 5.74 8.01
C TYR A 142 2.14 5.39 9.52
N ALA A 143 3.27 5.38 10.21
CA ALA A 143 3.31 5.13 11.65
C ALA A 143 2.55 6.19 12.49
N SER A 144 2.23 7.34 11.91
CA SER A 144 1.54 8.43 12.60
C SER A 144 0.16 8.74 12.01
N PRO A 145 -0.82 9.18 12.84
CA PRO A 145 -2.11 9.65 12.34
C PRO A 145 -2.01 10.78 11.31
N GLY A 146 -1.08 11.73 11.51
CA GLY A 146 -0.84 12.82 10.55
C GLY A 146 -0.32 12.32 9.21
N GLY A 147 0.48 11.26 9.20
CA GLY A 147 0.96 10.63 7.96
C GLY A 147 -0.16 10.00 7.14
N ILE A 148 -1.07 9.26 7.78
CA ILE A 148 -2.22 8.67 7.08
C ILE A 148 -3.22 9.75 6.63
N GLU A 149 -3.39 10.83 7.37
CA GLU A 149 -4.22 11.96 6.94
C GLU A 149 -3.65 12.63 5.68
N LEU A 150 -2.32 12.80 5.63
CA LEU A 150 -1.64 13.31 4.46
C LEU A 150 -1.74 12.35 3.26
N ALA A 151 -1.66 11.03 3.48
CA ALA A 151 -1.86 10.02 2.45
C ALA A 151 -3.27 10.08 1.86
N LEU A 152 -4.31 10.12 2.70
CA LEU A 152 -5.70 10.26 2.28
C LEU A 152 -5.96 11.59 1.54
N THR A 153 -5.37 12.69 2.03
CA THR A 153 -5.46 14.00 1.35
C THR A 153 -4.89 13.94 -0.07
N ARG A 154 -3.71 13.30 -0.25
CA ARG A 154 -3.10 13.09 -1.57
C ARG A 154 -3.96 12.22 -2.48
N LEU A 155 -4.53 11.13 -1.93
CA LEU A 155 -5.45 10.27 -2.67
C LEU A 155 -6.70 11.03 -3.12
N GLY A 156 -7.32 11.81 -2.23
CA GLY A 156 -8.48 12.65 -2.57
C GLY A 156 -8.19 13.61 -3.72
N ARG A 157 -7.03 14.26 -3.71
CA ARG A 157 -6.58 15.14 -4.81
C ARG A 157 -6.35 14.33 -6.11
N ARG A 158 -5.74 13.15 -6.02
CA ARG A 158 -5.47 12.29 -7.18
C ARG A 158 -6.76 11.85 -7.89
N ILE A 159 -7.79 11.52 -7.12
CA ILE A 159 -9.11 11.12 -7.67
C ILE A 159 -10.01 12.31 -8.01
N GLY A 160 -9.54 13.56 -7.84
CA GLY A 160 -10.30 14.77 -8.14
C GLY A 160 -11.40 15.09 -7.12
N ARG A 161 -11.33 14.55 -5.91
CA ARG A 161 -12.32 14.71 -4.82
C ARG A 161 -11.64 15.19 -3.54
N ALA A 162 -11.02 16.37 -3.59
CA ALA A 162 -10.36 16.96 -2.42
C ALA A 162 -11.36 17.07 -1.24
N GLY A 163 -10.89 16.76 -0.01
CA GLY A 163 -11.71 16.77 1.20
C GLY A 163 -12.65 15.57 1.38
N CYS A 164 -12.73 14.64 0.43
CA CYS A 164 -13.66 13.50 0.54
C CYS A 164 -13.32 12.52 1.68
N PHE A 165 -12.13 12.62 2.26
CA PHE A 165 -11.67 11.81 3.39
C PHE A 165 -11.61 12.58 4.72
N ASP A 166 -12.15 13.80 4.78
CA ASP A 166 -12.12 14.62 6.00
C ASP A 166 -12.80 13.89 7.17
N GLY A 167 -12.08 13.78 8.29
CA GLY A 167 -12.54 13.04 9.47
C GLY A 167 -12.35 11.51 9.41
N ALA A 168 -11.81 10.95 8.31
CA ALA A 168 -11.59 9.50 8.19
C ALA A 168 -10.58 9.01 9.25
N VAL A 169 -9.47 9.73 9.43
CA VAL A 169 -8.46 9.37 10.44
C VAL A 169 -9.03 9.38 11.84
N ALA A 170 -9.83 10.38 12.19
CA ALA A 170 -10.50 10.44 13.49
C ALA A 170 -11.45 9.24 13.70
N ALA A 171 -12.16 8.81 12.65
CA ALA A 171 -13.02 7.63 12.72
C ALA A 171 -12.24 6.34 12.92
N VAL A 172 -11.10 6.16 12.24
CA VAL A 172 -10.20 5.00 12.42
C VAL A 172 -9.62 4.98 13.83
N ILE A 173 -9.13 6.12 14.33
CA ILE A 173 -8.50 6.19 15.66
C ILE A 173 -9.53 5.99 16.77
N ALA A 174 -10.79 6.40 16.58
CA ALA A 174 -11.85 6.18 17.56
C ALA A 174 -12.14 4.70 17.84
N ASP A 175 -11.88 3.80 16.88
CA ASP A 175 -11.99 2.34 17.06
C ASP A 175 -10.70 1.62 16.66
N ALA A 176 -9.55 2.21 17.05
CA ALA A 176 -8.23 1.69 16.65
C ALA A 176 -8.02 0.22 17.03
N ALA A 177 -8.57 -0.22 18.17
CA ALA A 177 -8.45 -1.61 18.61
C ALA A 177 -9.20 -2.59 17.68
N GLY A 178 -10.39 -2.21 17.20
CA GLY A 178 -11.15 -3.00 16.26
C GLY A 178 -10.45 -3.09 14.89
N PHE A 179 -9.95 -1.97 14.39
CA PHE A 179 -9.18 -1.96 13.13
C PHE A 179 -7.86 -2.75 13.24
N ASP A 180 -7.11 -2.64 14.36
CA ASP A 180 -5.88 -3.42 14.57
C ASP A 180 -6.17 -4.93 14.61
N THR A 181 -7.27 -5.35 15.26
CA THR A 181 -7.68 -6.75 15.28
C THR A 181 -7.99 -7.26 13.89
N ASP A 182 -8.79 -6.53 13.10
CA ASP A 182 -9.14 -6.90 11.74
C ASP A 182 -7.90 -6.92 10.83
N PHE A 183 -6.99 -5.94 10.97
CA PHE A 183 -5.71 -5.91 10.26
C PHE A 183 -4.86 -7.15 10.56
N ARG A 184 -4.65 -7.49 11.84
CA ARG A 184 -3.81 -8.63 12.24
C ARG A 184 -4.33 -9.96 11.73
N GLU A 185 -5.64 -10.17 11.75
CA GLU A 185 -6.27 -11.37 11.20
C GLU A 185 -6.00 -11.47 9.69
N LEU A 186 -6.33 -10.43 8.91
CA LEU A 186 -6.10 -10.41 7.47
C LEU A 186 -4.61 -10.59 7.13
N PHE A 187 -3.73 -9.89 7.83
CA PHE A 187 -2.29 -9.92 7.56
C PHE A 187 -1.67 -11.28 7.85
N ALA A 188 -2.12 -11.96 8.93
CA ALA A 188 -1.68 -13.32 9.26
C ALA A 188 -2.11 -14.32 8.17
N ASP A 189 -3.36 -14.25 7.73
CA ASP A 189 -3.89 -15.13 6.69
C ASP A 189 -3.20 -14.88 5.33
N MET A 190 -2.95 -13.64 4.98
CA MET A 190 -2.20 -13.28 3.77
C MET A 190 -0.77 -13.84 3.79
N ARG A 191 -0.06 -13.70 4.92
CA ARG A 191 1.29 -14.26 5.08
C ARG A 191 1.29 -15.79 4.96
N ALA A 192 0.33 -16.46 5.58
CA ALA A 192 0.21 -17.91 5.50
C ALA A 192 0.00 -18.39 4.05
N LYS A 193 -0.86 -17.71 3.29
CA LYS A 193 -1.13 -18.01 1.89
C LYS A 193 0.09 -17.79 0.99
N LEU A 194 0.79 -16.66 1.15
CA LEU A 194 1.98 -16.35 0.35
C LEU A 194 3.13 -17.32 0.63
N ASN A 195 3.34 -17.71 1.90
CA ASN A 195 4.36 -18.69 2.26
C ASN A 195 4.04 -20.06 1.67
N ALA A 196 2.78 -20.50 1.70
CA ALA A 196 2.35 -21.76 1.11
C ALA A 196 2.51 -21.80 -0.43
N ALA A 197 2.38 -20.67 -1.11
CA ALA A 197 2.58 -20.56 -2.56
C ALA A 197 4.07 -20.53 -2.98
N SER A 198 4.96 -20.29 -2.03
CA SER A 198 6.42 -20.21 -2.27
C SER A 198 7.16 -21.49 -1.89
N ALA A 199 6.49 -22.48 -1.27
CA ALA A 199 7.00 -23.79 -0.86
C ALA A 199 6.69 -24.85 -1.90
#